data_6567f535b588866fdc510a95c1e33356
#
_entry.id   6567f535b588866fdc510a95c1e33356
#
_cell.length_a   1.000
_cell.length_b   1.000
_cell.length_c   1.000
_cell.angle_alpha   90.00
_cell.angle_beta   90.00
_cell.angle_gamma   90.00
#
_symmetry.space_group_name_H-M   'P 1'
#
loop_
_entity.id
_entity.type
_entity.pdbx_description
1 polymer ?
#
loop_
_entity_poly.entity_id
_entity_poly.type
_entity_poly.pdbx_seq_one_letter_code
_entity_poly.pdbx_strand_id
1 'polypeptide(L)'
;MLSGIVVTAVLSATAASALTYQNVSEGYSPADKTCEYLYRTFPDITSFSNQSSYIVDNTNFWSAASVLNPACVFAPSGAEDLAIAVKALKYYGSPFAIRGGGHMPIGDSNNINSTGVLLSSSGFKRLALSPDSSTLHVGPGNHWGDVYNFLNNTGKSIVGGRLGVVGIPGFITGGGISFFSWKYGWSSANIASVTGVIASGEVVTATPDNDFSDLFWALRGGGNSFALITEFEMITIPAPVVTVGTTSYGTTNLTKERWLDAIYNFALYGGEDCHECTVTPSASTGTQYPNGTTYTAMKFFDGNDTASPALSNWTSPYLNATSDTFAATTMTEWSQSGLAQFDSIHGLRNRFHVLSTYADRRALQIIHDTFFTLVPIHLSSLKTYIATLTPMPISKQYFRASKVRGGDPMDLDPEDGPHIWYEMSVLYTVERDEEYVSAFLQAVDEEVKKMLAAEGIKQPKYLYLNDADKGQPVFEGYPAENVRKLKQIRHKYDPEM
;
A
#
# COMPACT_ATOMS: atom_id res chain seq x y z
N MET A 1 -54.34 13.83 56.40
CA MET A 1 -53.60 14.89 55.71
C MET A 1 -52.25 14.32 55.39
N LEU A 2 -52.02 14.09 54.12
CA LEU A 2 -50.83 14.42 53.34
C LEU A 2 -49.52 13.88 53.91
N SER A 3 -48.65 13.23 53.27
CA SER A 3 -48.29 12.96 51.85
C SER A 3 -47.27 11.85 51.88
N GLY A 4 -47.11 10.96 51.09
CA GLY A 4 -47.17 10.88 49.64
C GLY A 4 -45.81 11.00 49.02
N ILE A 5 -45.33 9.90 48.48
CA ILE A 5 -44.57 9.79 47.22
C ILE A 5 -43.17 10.41 47.19
N VAL A 6 -42.20 9.65 46.95
CA VAL A 6 -41.43 9.43 45.70
C VAL A 6 -40.20 8.63 45.99
N VAL A 7 -40.08 7.37 45.63
CA VAL A 7 -38.85 6.72 45.18
C VAL A 7 -39.26 5.63 44.20
N THR A 8 -39.32 5.96 42.96
CA THR A 8 -39.32 4.99 41.85
C THR A 8 -38.89 5.71 40.59
N ALA A 9 -37.62 5.75 40.31
CA ALA A 9 -37.09 6.02 38.97
C ALA A 9 -35.56 5.93 38.93
N VAL A 10 -34.96 4.80 39.19
CA VAL A 10 -33.53 4.57 38.81
C VAL A 10 -33.29 3.09 38.41
N LEU A 11 -34.31 2.27 38.23
CA LEU A 11 -34.09 0.84 37.84
C LEU A 11 -34.61 0.50 36.42
N SER A 12 -34.93 1.48 35.60
CA SER A 12 -35.48 1.21 34.27
C SER A 12 -34.51 1.37 33.08
N ALA A 13 -33.34 1.87 33.28
CA ALA A 13 -32.39 2.09 32.17
C ALA A 13 -31.53 0.86 31.79
N THR A 14 -31.28 -0.05 32.73
CA THR A 14 -30.44 -1.25 32.48
C THR A 14 -31.24 -2.47 31.98
N ALA A 15 -32.55 -2.50 32.18
CA ALA A 15 -33.40 -3.58 31.67
C ALA A 15 -33.88 -3.34 30.21
N ALA A 16 -33.88 -2.10 29.74
CA ALA A 16 -34.33 -1.78 28.38
C ALA A 16 -33.27 -2.18 27.30
N SER A 17 -32.01 -2.24 27.65
CA SER A 17 -30.96 -2.64 26.70
C SER A 17 -30.91 -4.15 26.43
N ALA A 18 -31.37 -4.97 27.37
CA ALA A 18 -31.43 -6.43 27.20
C ALA A 18 -32.66 -6.92 26.43
N LEU A 19 -33.74 -6.15 26.42
CA LEU A 19 -34.99 -6.54 25.76
C LEU A 19 -35.10 -6.17 24.28
N THR A 20 -34.22 -5.27 23.79
CA THR A 20 -34.17 -4.88 22.37
C THR A 20 -33.44 -5.90 21.49
N TYR A 21 -32.72 -6.86 22.08
CA TYR A 21 -31.99 -7.90 21.34
C TYR A 21 -32.86 -9.00 20.72
N GLN A 22 -34.13 -9.10 21.14
CA GLN A 22 -35.02 -10.18 20.70
C GLN A 22 -35.99 -9.85 19.53
N ASN A 23 -36.00 -8.60 19.01
CA ASN A 23 -36.94 -8.18 17.96
C ASN A 23 -36.25 -7.72 16.68
N VAL A 24 -35.12 -8.34 16.27
CA VAL A 24 -34.62 -8.16 14.90
C VAL A 24 -35.36 -9.17 14.03
N SER A 25 -36.23 -8.66 13.17
CA SER A 25 -37.14 -9.42 12.33
C SER A 25 -36.45 -10.46 11.46
N GLU A 26 -37.09 -11.63 11.31
CA GLU A 26 -36.78 -12.60 10.27
C GLU A 26 -36.79 -11.90 8.90
N GLY A 27 -35.59 -11.78 8.23
CA GLY A 27 -35.47 -11.15 6.91
C GLY A 27 -34.24 -10.23 6.72
N TYR A 28 -33.61 -9.78 7.79
CA TYR A 28 -32.38 -8.96 7.68
C TYR A 28 -31.14 -9.81 7.47
N SER A 29 -30.25 -9.37 6.54
CA SER A 29 -28.94 -10.00 6.32
C SER A 29 -28.04 -9.87 7.56
N PRO A 30 -26.98 -10.68 7.70
CA PRO A 30 -25.96 -10.49 8.74
C PRO A 30 -25.39 -9.06 8.77
N ALA A 31 -25.17 -8.46 7.60
CA ALA A 31 -24.67 -7.09 7.48
C ALA A 31 -25.68 -6.07 8.03
N ASP A 32 -26.97 -6.20 7.69
CA ASP A 32 -28.01 -5.27 8.18
C ASP A 32 -28.11 -5.31 9.70
N LYS A 33 -28.06 -6.51 10.30
CA LYS A 33 -28.07 -6.70 11.77
C LYS A 33 -26.87 -6.03 12.45
N THR A 34 -25.69 -6.21 11.85
CA THR A 34 -24.46 -5.57 12.34
C THR A 34 -24.54 -4.05 12.21
N CYS A 35 -24.98 -3.54 11.08
CA CYS A 35 -25.16 -2.11 10.83
C CYS A 35 -26.15 -1.47 11.80
N GLU A 36 -27.29 -2.13 12.06
CA GLU A 36 -28.26 -1.65 13.04
C GLU A 36 -27.69 -1.62 14.44
N TYR A 37 -26.95 -2.67 14.85
CA TYR A 37 -26.30 -2.71 16.15
C TYR A 37 -25.26 -1.60 16.29
N LEU A 38 -24.38 -1.43 15.30
CA LEU A 38 -23.35 -0.39 15.30
C LEU A 38 -23.97 1.02 15.33
N TYR A 39 -25.02 1.25 14.57
CA TYR A 39 -25.70 2.55 14.57
C TYR A 39 -26.36 2.88 15.90
N ARG A 40 -27.00 1.89 16.55
CA ARG A 40 -27.61 2.09 17.88
C ARG A 40 -26.57 2.35 18.98
N THR A 41 -25.39 1.73 18.85
CA THR A 41 -24.31 1.87 19.85
C THR A 41 -23.45 3.11 19.57
N PHE A 42 -23.23 3.43 18.29
CA PHE A 42 -22.32 4.46 17.82
C PHE A 42 -22.95 5.27 16.66
N PRO A 43 -24.01 6.04 16.91
CA PRO A 43 -24.75 6.73 15.84
C PRO A 43 -23.92 7.76 15.08
N ASP A 44 -22.92 8.38 15.73
CA ASP A 44 -22.13 9.46 15.15
C ASP A 44 -21.02 8.97 14.21
N ILE A 45 -20.63 7.69 14.32
CA ILE A 45 -19.52 7.09 13.55
C ILE A 45 -19.98 5.88 12.70
N THR A 46 -21.29 5.64 12.65
CA THR A 46 -21.90 4.64 11.74
C THR A 46 -22.76 5.39 10.72
N SER A 47 -22.53 5.16 9.44
CA SER A 47 -23.24 5.89 8.39
C SER A 47 -23.80 4.98 7.30
N PHE A 48 -24.88 5.46 6.64
CA PHE A 48 -25.61 4.78 5.58
C PHE A 48 -25.57 5.59 4.28
N SER A 49 -25.97 4.97 3.17
CA SER A 49 -25.79 5.48 1.79
C SER A 49 -26.35 6.88 1.52
N ASN A 50 -27.29 7.37 2.33
CA ASN A 50 -27.88 8.71 2.20
C ASN A 50 -27.14 9.80 3.01
N GLN A 51 -26.07 9.46 3.72
CA GLN A 51 -25.32 10.37 4.58
C GLN A 51 -24.00 10.78 3.93
N SER A 52 -23.58 12.04 4.13
CA SER A 52 -22.35 12.59 3.55
C SER A 52 -21.10 11.85 4.01
N SER A 53 -21.03 11.44 5.28
CA SER A 53 -19.92 10.65 5.82
C SER A 53 -19.75 9.30 5.10
N TYR A 54 -20.87 8.60 4.84
CA TYR A 54 -20.84 7.37 4.05
C TYR A 54 -20.29 7.63 2.63
N ILE A 55 -20.79 8.67 1.96
CA ILE A 55 -20.37 9.00 0.59
C ILE A 55 -18.86 9.26 0.57
N VAL A 56 -18.36 10.08 1.50
CA VAL A 56 -16.91 10.36 1.60
C VAL A 56 -16.11 9.07 1.79
N ASP A 57 -16.48 8.22 2.74
CA ASP A 57 -15.73 7.00 3.01
C ASP A 57 -15.84 5.97 1.88
N ASN A 58 -17.00 5.83 1.22
CA ASN A 58 -17.19 4.88 0.14
C ASN A 58 -16.62 5.35 -1.21
N THR A 59 -16.28 6.63 -1.38
CA THR A 59 -15.72 7.17 -2.63
C THR A 59 -14.26 7.56 -2.55
N ASN A 60 -13.69 7.65 -1.33
CA ASN A 60 -12.29 8.01 -1.13
C ASN A 60 -11.35 6.82 -1.37
N PHE A 61 -11.35 6.30 -2.60
CA PHE A 61 -10.45 5.26 -3.08
C PHE A 61 -9.66 5.77 -4.28
N TRP A 62 -8.42 5.32 -4.41
CA TRP A 62 -7.58 5.59 -5.57
C TRP A 62 -8.24 5.15 -6.88
N SER A 63 -8.81 3.94 -6.89
CA SER A 63 -9.49 3.36 -8.05
C SER A 63 -10.99 3.36 -7.87
N ALA A 64 -11.73 3.82 -8.89
CA ALA A 64 -13.19 3.71 -8.93
C ALA A 64 -13.70 2.24 -8.90
N ALA A 65 -12.85 1.26 -9.20
CA ALA A 65 -13.15 -0.16 -9.04
C ALA A 65 -13.42 -0.56 -7.58
N SER A 66 -12.93 0.23 -6.62
CA SER A 66 -13.14 0.02 -5.18
C SER A 66 -14.40 0.66 -4.62
N VAL A 67 -15.23 1.33 -5.41
CA VAL A 67 -16.50 1.91 -4.96
C VAL A 67 -17.60 0.85 -5.04
N LEU A 68 -17.87 0.11 -3.93
CA LEU A 68 -18.70 -1.10 -3.94
C LEU A 68 -20.02 -0.99 -3.17
N ASN A 69 -20.31 0.13 -2.50
CA ASN A 69 -21.55 0.41 -1.77
C ASN A 69 -21.86 -0.59 -0.65
N PRO A 70 -21.10 -0.61 0.47
CA PRO A 70 -21.34 -1.46 1.64
C PRO A 70 -22.72 -1.20 2.27
N ALA A 71 -23.23 -2.14 3.09
CA ALA A 71 -24.46 -1.99 3.83
C ALA A 71 -24.43 -0.76 4.77
N CYS A 72 -23.30 -0.55 5.43
CA CYS A 72 -22.97 0.66 6.17
C CYS A 72 -21.45 0.85 6.25
N VAL A 73 -21.03 2.05 6.67
CA VAL A 73 -19.66 2.37 7.01
C VAL A 73 -19.56 2.61 8.51
N PHE A 74 -18.58 2.01 9.15
CA PHE A 74 -18.20 2.24 10.54
C PHE A 74 -16.80 2.84 10.61
N ALA A 75 -16.69 4.07 11.16
CA ALA A 75 -15.44 4.86 11.16
C ALA A 75 -15.00 5.22 12.60
N PRO A 76 -14.49 4.24 13.39
CA PRO A 76 -14.05 4.48 14.76
C PRO A 76 -12.75 5.29 14.81
N SER A 77 -12.54 5.96 15.95
CA SER A 77 -11.29 6.67 16.27
C SER A 77 -10.55 6.03 17.47
N GLY A 78 -11.17 5.07 18.14
CA GLY A 78 -10.64 4.32 19.27
C GLY A 78 -10.57 2.82 19.02
N ALA A 79 -9.57 2.16 19.60
CA ALA A 79 -9.40 0.71 19.49
C ALA A 79 -10.53 -0.07 20.16
N GLU A 80 -11.08 0.46 21.24
CA GLU A 80 -12.17 -0.13 22.02
C GLU A 80 -13.47 -0.17 21.19
N ASP A 81 -13.79 0.91 20.47
CA ASP A 81 -14.96 0.94 19.58
C ASP A 81 -14.82 -0.06 18.44
N LEU A 82 -13.62 -0.16 17.86
CA LEU A 82 -13.31 -1.17 16.85
C LEU A 82 -13.42 -2.59 17.42
N ALA A 83 -12.98 -2.82 18.67
CA ALA A 83 -13.10 -4.10 19.36
C ALA A 83 -14.55 -4.53 19.55
N ILE A 84 -15.46 -3.60 19.86
CA ILE A 84 -16.90 -3.85 19.93
C ILE A 84 -17.45 -4.20 18.54
N ALA A 85 -17.02 -3.49 17.50
CA ALA A 85 -17.43 -3.79 16.12
C ALA A 85 -16.99 -5.19 15.67
N VAL A 86 -15.75 -5.60 15.98
CA VAL A 86 -15.23 -6.95 15.70
C VAL A 86 -16.10 -8.03 16.34
N LYS A 87 -16.47 -7.84 17.62
CA LYS A 87 -17.38 -8.76 18.35
C LYS A 87 -18.76 -8.82 17.70
N ALA A 88 -19.29 -7.68 17.24
CA ALA A 88 -20.59 -7.63 16.57
C ALA A 88 -20.55 -8.33 15.19
N LEU A 89 -19.51 -8.08 14.39
CA LEU A 89 -19.30 -8.75 13.11
C LEU A 89 -19.26 -10.27 13.26
N LYS A 90 -18.49 -10.75 14.25
CA LYS A 90 -18.41 -12.17 14.57
C LYS A 90 -19.75 -12.73 15.05
N TYR A 91 -20.43 -12.05 15.96
CA TYR A 91 -21.71 -12.50 16.54
C TYR A 91 -22.80 -12.66 15.47
N TYR A 92 -22.90 -11.72 14.53
CA TYR A 92 -23.90 -11.76 13.46
C TYR A 92 -23.43 -12.53 12.22
N GLY A 93 -22.15 -12.94 12.15
CA GLY A 93 -21.57 -13.59 10.97
C GLY A 93 -21.50 -12.66 9.76
N SER A 94 -21.27 -11.37 9.97
CA SER A 94 -21.27 -10.37 8.91
C SER A 94 -19.90 -10.32 8.22
N PRO A 95 -19.86 -10.45 6.88
CA PRO A 95 -18.64 -10.11 6.12
C PRO A 95 -18.28 -8.63 6.32
N PHE A 96 -16.99 -8.32 6.20
CA PHE A 96 -16.50 -6.95 6.27
C PHE A 96 -15.25 -6.76 5.40
N ALA A 97 -14.98 -5.51 5.09
CA ALA A 97 -13.67 -5.08 4.58
C ALA A 97 -13.13 -3.95 5.45
N ILE A 98 -11.82 -3.74 5.46
CA ILE A 98 -11.21 -2.59 6.12
C ILE A 98 -10.54 -1.71 5.08
N ARG A 99 -10.83 -0.40 5.12
CA ARG A 99 -10.14 0.62 4.34
C ARG A 99 -9.11 1.34 5.19
N GLY A 100 -7.83 1.26 4.79
CA GLY A 100 -6.78 2.16 5.26
C GLY A 100 -6.80 3.46 4.44
N GLY A 101 -5.76 3.72 3.63
CA GLY A 101 -5.73 4.85 2.71
C GLY A 101 -6.46 4.65 1.37
N GLY A 102 -7.02 3.47 1.10
CA GLY A 102 -7.81 3.22 -0.10
C GLY A 102 -7.02 3.19 -1.42
N HIS A 103 -5.70 2.95 -1.38
CA HIS A 103 -4.83 3.05 -2.57
C HIS A 103 -4.73 1.75 -3.39
N MET A 104 -5.09 0.59 -2.83
CA MET A 104 -5.09 -0.68 -3.55
C MET A 104 -6.16 -0.67 -4.66
N PRO A 105 -5.80 -0.93 -5.93
CA PRO A 105 -6.74 -0.87 -7.04
C PRO A 105 -7.66 -2.10 -7.15
N ILE A 106 -7.41 -3.16 -6.40
CA ILE A 106 -8.25 -4.34 -6.34
C ILE A 106 -9.48 -4.03 -5.47
N GLY A 107 -10.65 -3.87 -6.09
CA GLY A 107 -11.87 -3.34 -5.46
C GLY A 107 -12.31 -4.09 -4.21
N ASP A 108 -12.36 -5.41 -4.28
CA ASP A 108 -12.83 -6.26 -3.19
C ASP A 108 -11.76 -6.60 -2.13
N SER A 109 -10.56 -6.00 -2.22
CA SER A 109 -9.52 -6.15 -1.20
C SER A 109 -9.60 -5.10 -0.08
N ASN A 110 -10.22 -3.95 -0.34
CA ASN A 110 -10.26 -2.81 0.58
C ASN A 110 -11.65 -2.18 0.74
N ASN A 111 -12.66 -2.71 0.06
CA ASN A 111 -14.06 -2.38 0.21
C ASN A 111 -14.93 -3.64 0.03
N ILE A 112 -16.21 -3.55 0.31
CA ILE A 112 -17.21 -4.61 0.20
C ILE A 112 -18.51 -4.02 -0.35
N ASN A 113 -19.34 -4.84 -0.99
CA ASN A 113 -20.67 -4.44 -1.43
C ASN A 113 -21.69 -4.50 -0.29
N SER A 114 -22.98 -4.36 -0.61
CA SER A 114 -24.08 -4.37 0.37
C SER A 114 -24.23 -5.67 1.19
N THR A 115 -23.43 -6.70 0.91
CA THR A 115 -23.44 -7.95 1.70
C THR A 115 -22.60 -7.84 2.98
N GLY A 116 -21.87 -6.74 3.18
CA GLY A 116 -20.99 -6.57 4.33
C GLY A 116 -20.85 -5.13 4.82
N VAL A 117 -20.03 -4.96 5.83
CA VAL A 117 -19.73 -3.70 6.51
C VAL A 117 -18.35 -3.19 6.08
N LEU A 118 -18.24 -1.90 5.75
CA LEU A 118 -16.95 -1.25 5.58
C LEU A 118 -16.49 -0.66 6.91
N LEU A 119 -15.35 -1.16 7.42
CA LEU A 119 -14.60 -0.54 8.51
C LEU A 119 -13.68 0.51 7.91
N SER A 120 -13.83 1.78 8.29
CA SER A 120 -12.98 2.86 7.80
C SER A 120 -11.96 3.27 8.86
N SER A 121 -10.69 3.32 8.49
CA SER A 121 -9.63 3.84 9.36
C SER A 121 -9.62 5.38 9.44
N SER A 122 -10.52 6.08 8.74
CA SER A 122 -10.51 7.56 8.62
C SER A 122 -10.51 8.30 9.96
N GLY A 123 -11.05 7.69 11.03
CA GLY A 123 -11.03 8.26 12.38
C GLY A 123 -9.69 8.12 13.13
N PHE A 124 -8.82 7.21 12.74
CA PHE A 124 -7.52 7.01 13.40
C PHE A 124 -6.46 7.98 12.89
N LYS A 125 -6.51 9.24 13.31
CA LYS A 125 -5.68 10.35 12.80
C LYS A 125 -4.53 10.76 13.72
N ARG A 126 -4.24 9.99 14.78
CA ARG A 126 -3.16 10.34 15.72
C ARG A 126 -1.81 10.45 15.00
N LEU A 127 -1.09 11.54 15.27
CA LEU A 127 0.32 11.75 14.95
C LEU A 127 0.96 12.36 16.21
N ALA A 128 1.96 11.71 16.80
CA ALA A 128 2.62 12.17 18.02
C ALA A 128 4.06 11.66 18.10
N LEU A 129 5.04 12.56 18.16
CA LEU A 129 6.42 12.20 18.46
C LEU A 129 6.57 11.76 19.91
N SER A 130 7.45 10.77 20.17
CA SER A 130 7.94 10.49 21.50
C SER A 130 8.69 11.69 22.09
N PRO A 131 8.81 11.82 23.43
CA PRO A 131 9.48 12.97 24.06
C PRO A 131 10.92 13.20 23.59
N ASP A 132 11.64 12.13 23.23
CA ASP A 132 12.99 12.16 22.68
C ASP A 132 13.03 12.23 21.16
N SER A 133 11.87 12.25 20.52
CA SER A 133 11.70 12.22 19.06
C SER A 133 12.35 11.01 18.37
N SER A 134 12.54 9.90 19.07
CA SER A 134 13.09 8.65 18.51
C SER A 134 12.05 7.82 17.78
N THR A 135 10.77 7.99 18.14
CA THR A 135 9.63 7.32 17.49
C THR A 135 8.48 8.28 17.20
N LEU A 136 7.62 7.88 16.27
CA LEU A 136 6.39 8.56 15.89
C LEU A 136 5.22 7.58 15.97
N HIS A 137 4.20 7.92 16.76
CA HIS A 137 2.91 7.24 16.76
C HIS A 137 2.08 7.67 15.55
N VAL A 138 1.62 6.73 14.76
CA VAL A 138 0.92 6.97 13.49
C VAL A 138 -0.37 6.16 13.44
N GLY A 139 -1.50 6.85 13.42
CA GLY A 139 -2.81 6.24 13.18
C GLY A 139 -2.99 5.82 11.72
N PRO A 140 -3.60 4.66 11.44
CA PRO A 140 -3.76 4.08 10.10
C PRO A 140 -4.67 4.89 9.16
N GLY A 141 -5.41 5.87 9.66
CA GLY A 141 -6.21 6.78 8.86
C GLY A 141 -5.42 7.89 8.15
N ASN A 142 -4.11 8.02 8.41
CA ASN A 142 -3.24 8.97 7.76
C ASN A 142 -2.73 8.44 6.42
N HIS A 143 -2.31 9.39 5.55
CA HIS A 143 -1.50 9.15 4.38
C HIS A 143 -0.06 9.60 4.64
N TRP A 144 0.90 9.19 3.79
CA TRP A 144 2.29 9.58 3.96
C TRP A 144 2.49 11.10 3.90
N GLY A 145 1.69 11.81 3.11
CA GLY A 145 1.69 13.27 3.07
C GLY A 145 1.35 13.91 4.41
N ASP A 146 0.37 13.36 5.16
CA ASP A 146 0.01 13.83 6.50
C ASP A 146 1.19 13.68 7.47
N VAL A 147 1.88 12.52 7.38
CA VAL A 147 3.04 12.22 8.24
C VAL A 147 4.22 13.13 7.93
N TYR A 148 4.58 13.32 6.66
CA TYR A 148 5.66 14.22 6.29
C TYR A 148 5.36 15.68 6.64
N ASN A 149 4.10 16.10 6.48
CA ASN A 149 3.67 17.44 6.90
C ASN A 149 3.78 17.63 8.42
N PHE A 150 3.41 16.63 9.21
CA PHE A 150 3.57 16.65 10.67
C PHE A 150 5.04 16.74 11.10
N LEU A 151 5.94 16.03 10.40
CA LEU A 151 7.38 16.03 10.67
C LEU A 151 8.10 17.27 10.11
N ASN A 152 7.42 18.15 9.39
CA ASN A 152 8.03 19.33 8.80
C ASN A 152 8.74 20.18 9.87
N ASN A 153 9.94 20.66 9.56
CA ASN A 153 10.79 21.46 10.45
C ASN A 153 11.26 20.76 11.75
N THR A 154 11.03 19.45 11.93
CA THR A 154 11.55 18.70 13.09
C THR A 154 12.97 18.19 12.90
N GLY A 155 13.50 18.23 11.67
CA GLY A 155 14.75 17.56 11.30
C GLY A 155 14.66 16.03 11.23
N LYS A 156 13.45 15.49 11.39
CA LYS A 156 13.15 14.06 11.37
C LYS A 156 12.33 13.68 10.14
N SER A 157 12.47 12.43 9.74
CA SER A 157 11.61 11.74 8.80
C SER A 157 11.37 10.30 9.29
N ILE A 158 10.72 9.50 8.48
CA ILE A 158 10.53 8.07 8.69
C ILE A 158 10.76 7.32 7.37
N VAL A 159 10.99 6.02 7.46
CA VAL A 159 11.08 5.14 6.29
C VAL A 159 9.66 4.88 5.76
N GLY A 160 9.09 5.88 5.11
CA GLY A 160 7.69 5.92 4.65
C GLY A 160 7.56 5.86 3.13
N GLY A 161 6.32 5.93 2.63
CA GLY A 161 6.03 5.84 1.21
C GLY A 161 6.58 7.02 0.39
N ARG A 162 6.91 6.75 -0.85
CA ARG A 162 7.44 7.73 -1.82
C ARG A 162 6.42 8.77 -2.26
N LEU A 163 5.13 8.43 -2.19
CA LEU A 163 4.01 9.25 -2.66
C LEU A 163 3.10 9.61 -1.49
N GLY A 164 2.78 10.89 -1.33
CA GLY A 164 2.00 11.43 -0.23
C GLY A 164 0.57 10.90 -0.14
N VAL A 165 -0.03 10.48 -1.26
CA VAL A 165 -1.41 9.98 -1.36
C VAL A 165 -1.58 8.53 -0.89
N VAL A 166 -0.51 7.77 -0.72
CA VAL A 166 -0.56 6.36 -0.29
C VAL A 166 -0.83 6.27 1.20
N GLY A 167 -1.71 5.36 1.60
CA GLY A 167 -2.05 5.11 3.00
C GLY A 167 -1.02 4.27 3.74
N ILE A 168 -1.05 4.37 5.07
CA ILE A 168 -0.05 3.78 5.97
C ILE A 168 -0.20 2.25 6.10
N PRO A 169 -1.39 1.68 6.44
CA PRO A 169 -1.44 0.30 6.94
C PRO A 169 -1.12 -0.74 5.87
N GLY A 170 -1.72 -0.62 4.68
CA GLY A 170 -1.44 -1.56 3.58
C GLY A 170 0.02 -1.50 3.14
N PHE A 171 0.58 -0.30 3.06
CA PHE A 171 1.98 -0.10 2.68
C PHE A 171 2.94 -0.83 3.65
N ILE A 172 2.76 -0.65 4.97
CA ILE A 172 3.63 -1.28 5.98
C ILE A 172 3.42 -2.80 6.02
N THR A 173 2.17 -3.28 6.02
CA THR A 173 1.90 -4.72 6.15
C THR A 173 2.37 -5.54 4.93
N GLY A 174 2.58 -4.90 3.78
CA GLY A 174 3.21 -5.51 2.61
C GLY A 174 4.71 -5.25 2.48
N GLY A 175 5.37 -4.76 3.55
CA GLY A 175 6.80 -4.44 3.58
C GLY A 175 7.07 -2.95 3.41
N GLY A 176 6.70 -2.37 2.30
CA GLY A 176 6.82 -0.94 1.98
C GLY A 176 8.19 -0.52 1.46
N ILE A 177 8.26 -0.13 0.19
CA ILE A 177 9.47 0.40 -0.47
C ILE A 177 9.52 1.90 -0.30
N SER A 178 10.53 2.40 0.43
CA SER A 178 10.79 3.81 0.67
C SER A 178 11.93 4.33 -0.20
N PHE A 179 12.05 5.64 -0.36
CA PHE A 179 13.28 6.27 -0.83
C PHE A 179 14.49 5.96 0.04
N PHE A 180 14.28 5.75 1.34
CA PHE A 180 15.32 5.45 2.32
C PHE A 180 15.67 3.95 2.44
N SER A 181 15.06 3.08 1.61
CA SER A 181 15.14 1.63 1.80
C SER A 181 16.53 1.03 1.59
N TRP A 182 17.38 1.62 0.75
CA TRP A 182 18.75 1.13 0.56
C TRP A 182 19.63 1.34 1.80
N LYS A 183 19.26 2.28 2.65
CA LYS A 183 19.93 2.56 3.91
C LYS A 183 19.29 1.88 5.12
N TYR A 184 17.94 1.79 5.12
CA TYR A 184 17.16 1.38 6.28
C TYR A 184 16.29 0.13 6.06
N GLY A 185 16.27 -0.46 4.86
CA GLY A 185 15.46 -1.62 4.52
C GLY A 185 13.98 -1.30 4.34
N TRP A 186 13.14 -2.31 4.57
CA TRP A 186 11.69 -2.18 4.50
C TRP A 186 11.15 -1.10 5.46
N SER A 187 10.08 -0.43 5.07
CA SER A 187 9.33 0.43 5.99
C SER A 187 8.88 -0.36 7.23
N SER A 188 8.40 -1.58 7.02
CA SER A 188 8.00 -2.52 8.08
C SER A 188 9.15 -2.94 9.01
N ALA A 189 10.40 -2.87 8.57
CA ALA A 189 11.57 -3.10 9.42
C ALA A 189 11.84 -1.94 10.39
N ASN A 190 11.23 -0.77 10.15
CA ASN A 190 11.43 0.47 10.91
C ASN A 190 10.22 0.80 11.80
N ILE A 191 9.49 -0.20 12.28
CA ILE A 191 8.44 -0.06 13.30
C ILE A 191 8.94 -0.61 14.63
N ALA A 192 8.55 0.04 15.73
CA ALA A 192 8.86 -0.36 17.10
C ALA A 192 7.73 -1.20 17.71
N SER A 193 6.48 -0.84 17.44
CA SER A 193 5.29 -1.56 17.88
C SER A 193 4.11 -1.40 16.92
N VAL A 194 3.15 -2.32 17.04
CA VAL A 194 1.86 -2.26 16.33
C VAL A 194 0.75 -2.52 17.33
N THR A 195 -0.21 -1.60 17.41
CA THR A 195 -1.44 -1.81 18.19
C THR A 195 -2.60 -2.12 17.26
N GLY A 196 -3.42 -3.10 17.61
CA GLY A 196 -4.57 -3.49 16.81
C GLY A 196 -5.56 -4.37 17.56
N VAL A 197 -6.66 -4.68 16.88
CA VAL A 197 -7.72 -5.56 17.37
C VAL A 197 -7.62 -6.90 16.65
N ILE A 198 -7.47 -7.98 17.41
CA ILE A 198 -7.47 -9.36 16.88
C ILE A 198 -8.91 -9.91 16.79
N ALA A 199 -9.11 -11.07 16.15
CA ALA A 199 -10.44 -11.63 15.88
C ALA A 199 -11.28 -11.97 17.14
N SER A 200 -10.65 -12.10 18.31
CA SER A 200 -11.37 -12.20 19.59
C SER A 200 -12.04 -10.90 20.04
N GLY A 201 -11.69 -9.77 19.40
CA GLY A 201 -12.05 -8.43 19.86
C GLY A 201 -11.20 -7.95 21.05
N GLU A 202 -10.02 -8.51 21.22
CA GLU A 202 -9.02 -8.02 22.17
C GLU A 202 -8.15 -6.98 21.51
N VAL A 203 -7.85 -5.88 22.22
CA VAL A 203 -6.88 -4.87 21.82
C VAL A 203 -5.50 -5.31 22.29
N VAL A 204 -4.57 -5.48 21.36
CA VAL A 204 -3.20 -5.94 21.65
C VAL A 204 -2.17 -4.98 21.10
N THR A 205 -1.03 -4.85 21.79
CA THR A 205 0.16 -4.16 21.28
C THR A 205 1.25 -5.20 21.08
N ALA A 206 1.64 -5.40 19.83
CA ALA A 206 2.68 -6.34 19.44
C ALA A 206 4.02 -5.64 19.31
N THR A 207 5.06 -6.19 19.95
CA THR A 207 6.46 -5.73 19.88
C THR A 207 7.39 -6.93 19.63
N PRO A 208 8.68 -6.71 19.29
CA PRO A 208 9.63 -7.81 19.09
C PRO A 208 9.78 -8.73 20.32
N ASP A 209 9.56 -8.20 21.52
CA ASP A 209 10.02 -8.80 22.80
C ASP A 209 8.88 -9.16 23.74
N ASN A 210 7.59 -9.06 23.33
CA ASN A 210 6.46 -9.43 24.17
C ASN A 210 5.73 -10.70 23.69
N ASP A 211 4.67 -11.11 24.38
CA ASP A 211 3.87 -12.31 24.08
C ASP A 211 3.22 -12.30 22.69
N PHE A 212 3.19 -11.15 22.02
CA PHE A 212 2.69 -10.94 20.65
C PHE A 212 3.81 -10.77 19.62
N SER A 213 5.05 -11.19 19.93
CA SER A 213 6.20 -11.05 19.01
C SER A 213 6.03 -11.83 17.70
N ASP A 214 5.29 -12.93 17.70
CA ASP A 214 4.91 -13.66 16.50
C ASP A 214 3.92 -12.85 15.63
N LEU A 215 2.95 -12.17 16.23
CA LEU A 215 2.04 -11.26 15.54
C LEU A 215 2.81 -10.05 14.96
N PHE A 216 3.73 -9.48 15.74
CA PHE A 216 4.60 -8.40 15.28
C PHE A 216 5.40 -8.80 14.04
N TRP A 217 5.99 -10.00 14.04
CA TRP A 217 6.71 -10.54 12.89
C TRP A 217 5.79 -10.72 11.67
N ALA A 218 4.58 -11.27 11.85
CA ALA A 218 3.63 -11.50 10.77
C ALA A 218 3.15 -10.21 10.10
N LEU A 219 2.94 -9.13 10.88
CA LEU A 219 2.49 -7.82 10.38
C LEU A 219 3.58 -7.04 9.61
N ARG A 220 4.82 -7.52 9.57
CA ARG A 220 5.95 -6.86 8.92
C ARG A 220 6.22 -7.38 7.50
N GLY A 221 5.16 -7.59 6.70
CA GLY A 221 5.24 -8.07 5.32
C GLY A 221 4.38 -9.29 5.02
N GLY A 222 3.67 -9.84 6.03
CA GLY A 222 2.74 -10.96 5.86
C GLY A 222 1.34 -10.56 5.42
N GLY A 223 1.10 -9.26 5.15
CA GLY A 223 -0.21 -8.74 4.76
C GLY A 223 -1.12 -8.41 5.95
N ASN A 224 -2.41 -8.26 5.70
CA ASN A 224 -3.41 -7.72 6.63
C ASN A 224 -4.33 -8.76 7.31
N SER A 225 -3.98 -10.05 7.26
CA SER A 225 -4.87 -11.15 7.72
C SER A 225 -4.68 -11.53 9.20
N PHE A 226 -4.17 -10.64 10.05
CA PHE A 226 -3.79 -10.98 11.43
C PHE A 226 -4.45 -10.11 12.49
N ALA A 227 -4.61 -8.81 12.23
CA ALA A 227 -5.24 -7.85 13.14
C ALA A 227 -5.75 -6.63 12.37
N LEU A 228 -6.76 -5.95 12.90
CA LEU A 228 -7.22 -4.64 12.45
C LEU A 228 -6.39 -3.58 13.19
N ILE A 229 -5.49 -2.92 12.46
CA ILE A 229 -4.48 -2.04 13.05
C ILE A 229 -5.10 -0.70 13.44
N THR A 230 -4.77 -0.21 14.64
CA THR A 230 -5.22 1.08 15.18
C THR A 230 -4.09 2.07 15.38
N GLU A 231 -2.82 1.61 15.47
CA GLU A 231 -1.64 2.46 15.59
C GLU A 231 -0.37 1.71 15.18
N PHE A 232 0.55 2.40 14.53
CA PHE A 232 1.96 2.02 14.42
C PHE A 232 2.82 2.97 15.24
N GLU A 233 3.84 2.45 15.91
CA GLU A 233 4.94 3.24 16.44
C GLU A 233 6.14 3.06 15.50
N MET A 234 6.49 4.12 14.78
CA MET A 234 7.53 4.10 13.75
C MET A 234 8.81 4.74 14.24
N ILE A 235 9.94 4.18 13.90
CA ILE A 235 11.25 4.72 14.25
C ILE A 235 11.56 5.91 13.34
N THR A 236 11.92 7.05 13.92
CA THR A 236 12.33 8.24 13.17
C THR A 236 13.77 8.13 12.69
N ILE A 237 14.05 8.78 11.57
CA ILE A 237 15.38 8.94 11.00
C ILE A 237 15.72 10.43 10.86
N PRO A 238 17.00 10.84 10.92
CA PRO A 238 17.39 12.21 10.58
C PRO A 238 17.32 12.40 9.06
N ALA A 239 16.52 13.34 8.60
CA ALA A 239 16.42 13.72 7.19
C ALA A 239 15.90 15.17 7.06
N PRO A 240 16.70 16.18 7.48
CA PRO A 240 16.28 17.58 7.42
C PRO A 240 16.16 18.13 5.99
N VAL A 241 16.91 17.54 5.06
CA VAL A 241 16.94 17.89 3.63
C VAL A 241 17.09 16.60 2.85
N VAL A 242 16.40 16.49 1.74
CA VAL A 242 16.56 15.46 0.73
C VAL A 242 16.71 16.10 -0.65
N THR A 243 17.31 15.39 -1.59
CA THR A 243 17.28 15.79 -3.00
C THR A 243 16.38 14.82 -3.74
N VAL A 244 15.30 15.32 -4.33
CA VAL A 244 14.32 14.48 -5.03
C VAL A 244 13.67 15.23 -6.19
N GLY A 245 13.31 14.49 -7.22
CA GLY A 245 12.61 15.05 -8.38
C GLY A 245 12.40 14.02 -9.47
N THR A 246 11.64 14.40 -10.47
CA THR A 246 11.37 13.59 -11.65
C THR A 246 12.09 14.16 -12.86
N THR A 247 12.82 13.31 -13.56
CA THR A 247 13.44 13.62 -14.83
C THR A 247 12.68 12.94 -15.95
N SER A 248 12.32 13.68 -17.00
CA SER A 248 11.70 13.14 -18.22
C SER A 248 12.72 13.09 -19.35
N TYR A 249 12.59 12.09 -20.21
CA TYR A 249 13.49 11.83 -21.32
C TYR A 249 12.71 11.77 -22.64
N GLY A 250 13.44 11.84 -23.75
CA GLY A 250 12.84 11.74 -25.09
C GLY A 250 12.30 10.33 -25.40
N THR A 251 11.72 10.20 -26.59
CA THR A 251 10.99 9.00 -27.03
C THR A 251 11.77 8.18 -28.07
N THR A 252 13.08 8.42 -28.24
CA THR A 252 13.89 7.77 -29.28
C THR A 252 14.33 6.36 -28.87
N ASN A 253 14.68 5.52 -29.85
CA ASN A 253 15.28 4.19 -29.57
C ASN A 253 16.57 4.30 -28.76
N LEU A 254 17.40 5.32 -28.99
CA LEU A 254 18.60 5.54 -28.19
C LEU A 254 18.26 5.86 -26.74
N THR A 255 17.22 6.65 -26.49
CA THR A 255 16.73 6.92 -25.16
C THR A 255 16.27 5.63 -24.47
N LYS A 256 15.49 4.78 -25.15
CA LYS A 256 15.07 3.47 -24.66
C LYS A 256 16.28 2.64 -24.24
N GLU A 257 17.23 2.43 -25.12
CA GLU A 257 18.39 1.57 -24.81
C GLU A 257 19.20 2.09 -23.60
N ARG A 258 19.49 3.39 -23.58
CA ARG A 258 20.22 4.02 -22.46
C ARG A 258 19.43 3.99 -21.15
N TRP A 259 18.10 4.13 -21.21
CA TRP A 259 17.24 4.04 -20.03
C TRP A 259 17.23 2.61 -19.45
N LEU A 260 17.14 1.58 -20.31
CA LEU A 260 17.26 0.18 -19.89
C LEU A 260 18.67 -0.13 -19.32
N ASP A 261 19.74 0.41 -19.93
CA ASP A 261 21.10 0.27 -19.42
C ASP A 261 21.26 0.96 -18.06
N ALA A 262 20.65 2.14 -17.86
CA ALA A 262 20.71 2.86 -16.59
C ALA A 262 20.01 2.07 -15.47
N ILE A 263 18.88 1.41 -15.73
CA ILE A 263 18.20 0.52 -14.78
C ILE A 263 19.09 -0.65 -14.40
N TYR A 264 19.64 -1.34 -15.40
CA TYR A 264 20.51 -2.49 -15.20
C TYR A 264 21.74 -2.13 -14.36
N ASN A 265 22.43 -1.06 -14.74
CA ASN A 265 23.62 -0.59 -14.03
C ASN A 265 23.31 -0.14 -12.60
N PHE A 266 22.16 0.52 -12.37
CA PHE A 266 21.77 0.92 -11.03
C PHE A 266 21.45 -0.28 -10.13
N ALA A 267 20.83 -1.33 -10.67
CA ALA A 267 20.58 -2.56 -9.93
C ALA A 267 21.86 -3.25 -9.49
N LEU A 268 22.89 -3.26 -10.36
CA LEU A 268 24.17 -3.91 -10.09
C LEU A 268 25.11 -3.08 -9.18
N TYR A 269 25.18 -1.78 -9.42
CA TYR A 269 26.24 -0.94 -8.87
C TYR A 269 25.68 0.27 -8.10
N GLY A 270 24.65 0.96 -8.62
CA GLY A 270 24.21 2.24 -8.09
C GLY A 270 23.74 2.16 -6.65
N GLY A 271 22.97 1.14 -6.29
CA GLY A 271 22.51 0.91 -4.92
C GLY A 271 23.59 0.33 -4.00
N GLU A 272 24.65 -0.30 -4.53
CA GLU A 272 25.81 -0.76 -3.75
C GLU A 272 26.77 0.39 -3.46
N ASP A 273 26.95 1.29 -4.43
CA ASP A 273 27.90 2.42 -4.36
C ASP A 273 27.33 3.61 -3.58
N CYS A 274 25.98 3.70 -3.47
CA CYS A 274 25.28 4.82 -2.82
C CYS A 274 24.04 4.33 -2.07
N HIS A 275 24.13 4.17 -0.76
CA HIS A 275 23.00 3.77 0.09
C HIS A 275 21.98 4.91 0.27
N GLU A 276 22.38 6.14 0.03
CA GLU A 276 21.55 7.35 0.04
C GLU A 276 20.74 7.49 -1.25
N CYS A 277 21.09 6.78 -2.33
CA CYS A 277 20.51 6.94 -3.66
C CYS A 277 19.37 5.95 -3.92
N THR A 278 18.28 6.44 -4.53
CA THR A 278 17.25 5.59 -5.12
C THR A 278 16.80 6.12 -6.47
N VAL A 279 16.36 5.23 -7.32
CA VAL A 279 15.75 5.57 -8.61
C VAL A 279 14.49 4.72 -8.80
N THR A 280 13.42 5.37 -9.25
CA THR A 280 12.18 4.69 -9.69
C THR A 280 11.92 5.07 -11.14
N PRO A 281 12.38 4.27 -12.09
CA PRO A 281 12.16 4.49 -13.51
C PRO A 281 10.72 4.13 -13.89
N SER A 282 10.13 4.84 -14.86
CA SER A 282 8.84 4.50 -15.43
C SER A 282 8.80 4.80 -16.92
N ALA A 283 8.14 3.96 -17.68
CA ALA A 283 7.87 4.19 -19.10
C ALA A 283 6.35 4.10 -19.31
N SER A 284 5.77 5.12 -19.93
CA SER A 284 4.31 5.25 -20.10
C SER A 284 3.93 5.50 -21.53
N THR A 285 2.80 4.92 -21.94
CA THR A 285 2.14 5.16 -23.23
C THR A 285 0.62 5.19 -23.06
N GLY A 286 -0.11 5.66 -24.06
CA GLY A 286 -1.57 5.69 -24.01
C GLY A 286 -2.15 6.88 -24.74
N THR A 287 -3.43 7.11 -24.56
CA THR A 287 -4.16 8.17 -25.28
C THR A 287 -3.68 9.59 -24.96
N GLN A 288 -2.97 9.77 -23.83
CA GLN A 288 -2.37 11.06 -23.45
C GLN A 288 -0.93 11.23 -23.96
N TYR A 289 -0.37 10.22 -24.61
CA TYR A 289 1.01 10.20 -25.12
C TYR A 289 1.06 10.06 -26.64
N PRO A 290 0.63 11.07 -27.40
CA PRO A 290 0.50 10.97 -28.89
C PRO A 290 1.84 10.75 -29.59
N ASN A 291 2.94 11.09 -28.95
CA ASN A 291 4.31 10.96 -29.48
C ASN A 291 4.96 9.60 -29.16
N GLY A 292 4.21 8.65 -28.61
CA GLY A 292 4.71 7.32 -28.26
C GLY A 292 5.10 7.18 -26.78
N THR A 293 5.97 6.22 -26.48
CA THR A 293 6.38 5.91 -25.10
C THR A 293 7.28 7.00 -24.53
N THR A 294 6.91 7.55 -23.38
CA THR A 294 7.68 8.52 -22.62
C THR A 294 8.42 7.82 -21.49
N TYR A 295 9.69 8.14 -21.31
CA TYR A 295 10.56 7.60 -20.27
C TYR A 295 10.78 8.63 -19.19
N THR A 296 10.71 8.19 -17.93
CA THR A 296 10.96 9.04 -16.76
C THR A 296 11.83 8.31 -15.73
N ALA A 297 12.37 9.04 -14.79
CA ALA A 297 12.99 8.51 -13.59
C ALA A 297 12.72 9.47 -12.42
N MET A 298 12.11 8.97 -11.37
CA MET A 298 12.09 9.62 -10.08
C MET A 298 13.41 9.32 -9.38
N LYS A 299 14.23 10.35 -9.17
CA LYS A 299 15.55 10.26 -8.52
C LYS A 299 15.47 10.76 -7.09
N PHE A 300 16.23 10.15 -6.20
CA PHE A 300 16.30 10.54 -4.79
C PHE A 300 17.72 10.41 -4.26
N PHE A 301 18.11 11.35 -3.37
CA PHE A 301 19.30 11.29 -2.55
C PHE A 301 18.98 11.76 -1.11
N ASP A 302 19.36 10.96 -0.11
CA ASP A 302 19.21 11.30 1.32
C ASP A 302 20.27 12.32 1.71
N GLY A 303 19.97 13.61 1.53
CA GLY A 303 20.84 14.74 1.74
C GLY A 303 20.75 15.79 0.64
N ASN A 304 21.72 16.69 0.60
CA ASN A 304 21.78 17.79 -0.36
C ASN A 304 22.89 17.51 -1.41
N ASP A 305 22.67 16.55 -2.32
CA ASP A 305 23.58 16.28 -3.44
C ASP A 305 22.79 16.03 -4.72
N THR A 306 22.99 16.89 -5.71
CA THR A 306 22.39 16.77 -7.05
C THR A 306 23.28 16.07 -8.06
N ALA A 307 24.52 15.73 -7.69
CA ALA A 307 25.56 15.26 -8.60
C ALA A 307 26.19 13.92 -8.20
N SER A 308 25.50 13.15 -7.36
CA SER A 308 26.00 11.83 -6.93
C SER A 308 26.41 10.96 -8.13
N PRO A 309 27.63 10.39 -8.15
CA PRO A 309 28.11 9.55 -9.25
C PRO A 309 27.20 8.36 -9.56
N ALA A 310 26.53 7.79 -8.55
CA ALA A 310 25.58 6.68 -8.72
C ALA A 310 24.36 7.07 -9.57
N LEU A 311 24.05 8.35 -9.67
CA LEU A 311 22.94 8.88 -10.48
C LEU A 311 23.40 9.38 -11.87
N SER A 312 24.70 9.27 -12.22
CA SER A 312 25.25 9.82 -13.46
C SER A 312 24.62 9.25 -14.74
N ASN A 313 24.21 7.98 -14.73
CA ASN A 313 23.53 7.36 -15.88
C ASN A 313 22.11 7.92 -16.14
N TRP A 314 21.58 8.68 -15.20
CA TRP A 314 20.25 9.32 -15.27
C TRP A 314 20.34 10.81 -15.66
N THR A 315 21.52 11.29 -16.03
CA THR A 315 21.80 12.70 -16.34
C THR A 315 22.49 12.84 -17.71
N SER A 316 22.45 14.05 -18.27
CA SER A 316 23.23 14.39 -19.47
C SER A 316 24.74 14.32 -19.16
N PRO A 317 25.59 13.88 -20.11
CA PRO A 317 25.25 13.59 -21.53
C PRO A 317 24.81 12.14 -21.78
N TYR A 318 24.77 11.27 -20.77
CA TYR A 318 24.43 9.86 -21.00
C TYR A 318 22.98 9.70 -21.39
N LEU A 319 22.04 10.23 -20.62
CA LEU A 319 20.62 10.21 -20.88
C LEU A 319 20.08 11.65 -20.89
N ASN A 320 19.79 12.17 -22.08
CA ASN A 320 19.40 13.57 -22.25
C ASN A 320 17.99 13.82 -21.71
N ALA A 321 17.91 14.64 -20.65
CA ALA A 321 16.67 15.08 -20.08
C ALA A 321 15.96 16.11 -21.00
N THR A 322 14.65 15.97 -21.11
CA THR A 322 13.74 16.97 -21.68
C THR A 322 13.19 17.91 -20.61
N SER A 323 13.09 17.42 -19.37
CA SER A 323 12.84 18.20 -18.16
C SER A 323 13.49 17.51 -16.96
N ASP A 324 13.89 18.29 -15.95
CA ASP A 324 14.46 17.77 -14.73
C ASP A 324 14.05 18.67 -13.54
N THR A 325 13.41 18.07 -12.55
CA THR A 325 13.03 18.76 -11.30
C THR A 325 13.86 18.29 -10.10
N PHE A 326 14.94 17.53 -10.32
CA PHE A 326 15.78 16.99 -9.27
C PHE A 326 16.53 18.09 -8.55
N ALA A 327 16.11 18.42 -7.33
CA ALA A 327 16.62 19.52 -6.53
C ALA A 327 16.53 19.20 -5.03
N ALA A 328 17.35 19.91 -4.23
CA ALA A 328 17.25 19.86 -2.78
C ALA A 328 15.90 20.43 -2.31
N THR A 329 15.24 19.70 -1.41
CA THR A 329 13.91 20.01 -0.90
C THR A 329 13.67 19.28 0.44
N THR A 330 12.43 19.22 0.90
CA THR A 330 12.01 18.42 2.05
C THR A 330 11.06 17.30 1.61
N MET A 331 10.91 16.24 2.42
CA MET A 331 9.89 15.23 2.16
C MET A 331 8.47 15.81 2.16
N THR A 332 8.24 16.87 2.92
CA THR A 332 6.96 17.60 2.93
C THR A 332 6.68 18.25 1.57
N GLU A 333 7.60 19.06 1.07
CA GLU A 333 7.45 19.76 -0.22
C GLU A 333 7.31 18.75 -1.37
N TRP A 334 8.11 17.69 -1.36
CA TRP A 334 7.99 16.60 -2.33
C TRP A 334 6.61 15.96 -2.31
N SER A 335 6.11 15.55 -1.13
CA SER A 335 4.81 14.89 -1.01
C SER A 335 3.64 15.77 -1.45
N GLN A 336 3.76 17.08 -1.28
CA GLN A 336 2.76 18.08 -1.71
C GLN A 336 2.83 18.38 -3.21
N SER A 337 4.03 18.41 -3.80
CA SER A 337 4.23 18.74 -5.21
C SER A 337 3.54 17.77 -6.17
N GLY A 338 3.39 16.50 -5.78
CA GLY A 338 2.71 15.46 -6.57
C GLY A 338 1.18 15.45 -6.45
N LEU A 339 0.59 16.13 -5.46
CA LEU A 339 -0.85 16.01 -5.16
C LEU A 339 -1.73 16.36 -6.37
N ALA A 340 -1.47 17.47 -7.05
CA ALA A 340 -2.28 17.90 -8.18
C ALA A 340 -2.28 16.88 -9.35
N GLN A 341 -1.16 16.20 -9.58
CA GLN A 341 -1.08 15.13 -10.57
C GLN A 341 -1.92 13.93 -10.15
N PHE A 342 -1.83 13.52 -8.88
CA PHE A 342 -2.61 12.40 -8.36
C PHE A 342 -4.11 12.73 -8.31
N ASP A 343 -4.48 13.96 -7.96
CA ASP A 343 -5.88 14.41 -8.00
C ASP A 343 -6.48 14.31 -9.41
N SER A 344 -5.70 14.56 -10.45
CA SER A 344 -6.15 14.49 -11.84
C SER A 344 -6.48 13.08 -12.34
N ILE A 345 -5.95 12.05 -11.69
CA ILE A 345 -6.16 10.63 -12.01
C ILE A 345 -6.89 9.87 -10.90
N HIS A 346 -7.22 10.55 -9.78
CA HIS A 346 -8.03 9.98 -8.71
C HIS A 346 -9.44 9.63 -9.24
N GLY A 347 -9.93 8.46 -8.84
CA GLY A 347 -11.26 7.99 -9.25
C GLY A 347 -11.33 7.42 -10.67
N LEU A 348 -10.23 7.38 -11.43
CA LEU A 348 -10.13 6.50 -12.59
C LEU A 348 -10.04 5.04 -12.12
N ARG A 349 -10.37 4.10 -12.98
CA ARG A 349 -10.11 2.69 -12.73
C ARG A 349 -8.63 2.42 -12.93
N ASN A 350 -8.04 1.62 -12.08
CA ASN A 350 -6.65 1.22 -12.18
C ASN A 350 -6.51 -0.28 -11.93
N ARG A 351 -5.53 -0.90 -12.59
CA ARG A 351 -5.15 -2.29 -12.35
C ARG A 351 -3.65 -2.43 -12.36
N PHE A 352 -3.13 -3.18 -11.40
CA PHE A 352 -1.71 -3.52 -11.27
C PHE A 352 -1.48 -4.98 -11.65
N HIS A 353 -0.25 -5.29 -12.01
CA HIS A 353 0.28 -6.64 -12.14
C HIS A 353 1.78 -6.60 -11.96
N VAL A 354 2.37 -7.59 -11.28
CA VAL A 354 3.79 -7.59 -10.97
C VAL A 354 4.54 -8.74 -11.61
N LEU A 355 5.80 -8.48 -11.93
CA LEU A 355 6.80 -9.46 -12.32
C LEU A 355 8.09 -9.21 -11.53
N SER A 356 8.96 -10.23 -11.48
CA SER A 356 10.30 -10.10 -10.93
C SER A 356 11.29 -10.83 -11.82
N THR A 357 12.48 -10.24 -12.00
CA THR A 357 13.64 -10.89 -12.60
C THR A 357 14.87 -10.67 -11.75
N TYR A 358 15.86 -11.53 -11.87
CA TYR A 358 17.23 -11.13 -11.52
C TYR A 358 17.63 -9.95 -12.41
N ALA A 359 18.60 -9.15 -11.96
CA ALA A 359 19.10 -8.06 -12.79
C ALA A 359 19.79 -8.64 -14.03
N ASP A 360 19.06 -8.61 -15.13
CA ASP A 360 19.47 -9.10 -16.43
C ASP A 360 19.05 -8.10 -17.52
N ARG A 361 19.99 -7.62 -18.33
CA ARG A 361 19.73 -6.60 -19.35
C ARG A 361 18.83 -7.10 -20.46
N ARG A 362 18.93 -8.39 -20.80
CA ARG A 362 18.09 -9.02 -21.83
C ARG A 362 16.66 -9.21 -21.33
N ALA A 363 16.49 -9.62 -20.07
CA ALA A 363 15.17 -9.72 -19.43
C ALA A 363 14.46 -8.36 -19.43
N LEU A 364 15.17 -7.27 -19.07
CA LEU A 364 14.64 -5.90 -19.14
C LEU A 364 14.11 -5.56 -20.52
N GLN A 365 14.88 -5.88 -21.58
CA GLN A 365 14.48 -5.62 -22.95
C GLN A 365 13.25 -6.45 -23.36
N ILE A 366 13.24 -7.75 -23.03
CA ILE A 366 12.11 -8.63 -23.33
C ILE A 366 10.83 -8.10 -22.71
N ILE A 367 10.88 -7.74 -21.42
CA ILE A 367 9.69 -7.27 -20.69
C ILE A 367 9.22 -5.93 -21.27
N HIS A 368 10.14 -4.98 -21.47
CA HIS A 368 9.83 -3.70 -22.08
C HIS A 368 9.17 -3.87 -23.47
N ASP A 369 9.84 -4.58 -24.37
CA ASP A 369 9.39 -4.69 -25.74
C ASP A 369 8.08 -5.49 -25.84
N THR A 370 7.88 -6.53 -25.03
CA THR A 370 6.62 -7.29 -24.96
C THR A 370 5.49 -6.40 -24.46
N PHE A 371 5.68 -5.66 -23.36
CA PHE A 371 4.66 -4.78 -22.81
C PHE A 371 4.19 -3.77 -23.83
N PHE A 372 5.10 -3.00 -24.42
CA PHE A 372 4.74 -1.95 -25.38
C PHE A 372 4.27 -2.47 -26.74
N THR A 373 4.67 -3.67 -27.16
CA THR A 373 4.15 -4.31 -28.38
C THR A 373 2.69 -4.75 -28.20
N LEU A 374 2.33 -5.24 -27.02
CA LEU A 374 0.97 -5.73 -26.75
C LEU A 374 -0.04 -4.61 -26.43
N VAL A 375 0.42 -3.43 -25.98
CA VAL A 375 -0.47 -2.28 -25.73
C VAL A 375 -1.41 -1.98 -26.89
N PRO A 376 -0.95 -1.70 -28.13
CA PRO A 376 -1.85 -1.39 -29.23
C PRO A 376 -2.73 -2.57 -29.68
N ILE A 377 -2.31 -3.80 -29.40
CA ILE A 377 -3.07 -5.01 -29.74
C ILE A 377 -4.31 -5.14 -28.83
N HIS A 378 -4.14 -4.88 -27.54
CA HIS A 378 -5.19 -5.13 -26.55
C HIS A 378 -5.96 -3.88 -26.15
N LEU A 379 -5.30 -2.70 -26.11
CA LEU A 379 -5.88 -1.49 -25.50
C LEU A 379 -6.30 -0.42 -26.51
N SER A 380 -6.06 -0.60 -27.82
CA SER A 380 -6.40 0.42 -28.85
C SER A 380 -7.90 0.71 -28.97
N SER A 381 -8.77 -0.20 -28.53
CA SER A 381 -10.23 -0.01 -28.50
C SER A 381 -10.71 0.83 -27.32
N LEU A 382 -9.89 1.03 -26.31
CA LEU A 382 -10.23 1.81 -25.11
C LEU A 382 -10.21 3.30 -25.45
N LYS A 383 -11.27 4.01 -25.01
CA LYS A 383 -11.39 5.46 -25.24
C LYS A 383 -10.29 6.27 -24.57
N THR A 384 -9.91 5.88 -23.36
CA THR A 384 -8.88 6.54 -22.56
C THR A 384 -8.15 5.49 -21.73
N TYR A 385 -6.83 5.45 -21.87
CA TYR A 385 -5.98 4.61 -21.04
C TYR A 385 -4.58 5.21 -20.93
N ILE A 386 -3.89 4.85 -19.85
CA ILE A 386 -2.45 5.02 -19.65
C ILE A 386 -1.91 3.67 -19.21
N ALA A 387 -0.99 3.11 -19.98
CA ALA A 387 -0.28 1.89 -19.64
C ALA A 387 1.15 2.25 -19.24
N THR A 388 1.57 1.84 -18.04
CA THR A 388 2.87 2.19 -17.46
C THR A 388 3.61 0.93 -17.03
N LEU A 389 4.89 0.88 -17.35
CA LEU A 389 5.85 -0.13 -16.88
C LEU A 389 6.87 0.55 -15.97
N THR A 390 6.96 0.10 -14.71
CA THR A 390 7.86 0.63 -13.68
C THR A 390 8.84 -0.46 -13.23
N PRO A 391 10.01 -0.60 -13.88
CA PRO A 391 11.05 -1.55 -13.48
C PRO A 391 11.89 -0.97 -12.35
N MET A 392 11.63 -1.38 -11.11
CA MET A 392 12.36 -0.93 -9.92
C MET A 392 13.67 -1.73 -9.76
N PRO A 393 14.86 -1.10 -9.88
CA PRO A 393 16.13 -1.77 -9.63
C PRO A 393 16.33 -1.96 -8.12
N ILE A 394 16.46 -3.20 -7.67
CA ILE A 394 16.63 -3.59 -6.27
C ILE A 394 18.01 -4.22 -6.07
N SER A 395 18.94 -3.48 -5.46
CA SER A 395 20.29 -3.96 -5.22
C SER A 395 20.36 -4.95 -4.04
N LYS A 396 21.45 -5.69 -3.92
CA LYS A 396 21.74 -6.54 -2.75
C LYS A 396 21.74 -5.73 -1.44
N GLN A 397 22.16 -4.47 -1.49
CA GLN A 397 22.19 -3.58 -0.33
C GLN A 397 20.78 -3.38 0.27
N TYR A 398 19.74 -3.28 -0.54
CA TYR A 398 18.36 -3.22 -0.05
C TYR A 398 18.02 -4.45 0.80
N PHE A 399 18.39 -5.66 0.35
CA PHE A 399 18.15 -6.89 1.10
C PHE A 399 18.96 -6.94 2.40
N ARG A 400 20.23 -6.50 2.38
CA ARG A 400 21.06 -6.41 3.60
C ARG A 400 20.47 -5.45 4.62
N ALA A 401 20.05 -4.26 4.19
CA ALA A 401 19.41 -3.27 5.04
C ALA A 401 18.07 -3.77 5.64
N SER A 402 17.41 -4.69 4.96
CA SER A 402 16.14 -5.28 5.40
C SER A 402 16.28 -6.38 6.46
N LYS A 403 17.51 -6.93 6.68
CA LYS A 403 17.76 -8.02 7.65
C LYS A 403 17.83 -7.56 9.11
N VAL A 404 17.51 -6.33 9.42
CA VAL A 404 17.58 -5.78 10.77
C VAL A 404 16.34 -6.14 11.60
N ARG A 405 16.50 -6.17 12.93
CA ARG A 405 15.41 -6.19 13.93
C ARG A 405 14.45 -7.38 13.86
N GLY A 406 14.99 -8.58 13.89
CA GLY A 406 14.18 -9.81 14.07
C GLY A 406 13.56 -10.38 12.80
N GLY A 407 13.95 -9.86 11.64
CA GLY A 407 13.51 -10.38 10.34
C GLY A 407 12.04 -10.08 10.01
N ASP A 408 11.60 -10.63 8.89
CA ASP A 408 10.27 -10.47 8.34
C ASP A 408 9.86 -11.75 7.59
N PRO A 409 8.57 -11.91 7.21
CA PRO A 409 8.11 -13.10 6.49
C PRO A 409 8.70 -13.29 5.09
N MET A 410 9.10 -12.19 4.44
CA MET A 410 9.65 -12.21 3.07
C MET A 410 11.05 -12.81 3.03
N ASP A 411 11.85 -12.51 4.04
CA ASP A 411 13.20 -13.04 4.32
C ASP A 411 14.10 -13.16 3.09
N LEU A 412 14.13 -12.10 2.26
CA LEU A 412 14.89 -12.07 1.02
C LEU A 412 16.40 -12.20 1.31
N ASP A 413 17.06 -13.13 0.64
CA ASP A 413 18.49 -13.36 0.80
C ASP A 413 19.30 -12.32 -0.03
N PRO A 414 20.22 -11.55 0.59
CA PRO A 414 21.10 -10.66 -0.14
C PRO A 414 21.92 -11.35 -1.24
N GLU A 415 22.24 -12.62 -1.07
CA GLU A 415 23.01 -13.37 -2.07
C GLU A 415 22.16 -13.85 -3.27
N ASP A 416 20.83 -13.80 -3.15
CA ASP A 416 19.90 -14.11 -4.25
C ASP A 416 19.65 -12.90 -5.19
N GLY A 417 20.16 -11.69 -4.89
CA GLY A 417 20.01 -10.48 -5.71
C GLY A 417 21.24 -10.14 -6.56
N PRO A 418 21.23 -9.02 -7.30
CA PRO A 418 20.18 -7.99 -7.36
C PRO A 418 18.99 -8.41 -8.22
N HIS A 419 17.84 -7.82 -7.92
CA HIS A 419 16.58 -8.03 -8.66
C HIS A 419 16.16 -6.78 -9.43
N ILE A 420 15.19 -6.96 -10.35
CA ILE A 420 14.35 -5.90 -10.87
C ILE A 420 12.91 -6.34 -10.65
N TRP A 421 12.16 -5.51 -9.91
CA TRP A 421 10.73 -5.72 -9.68
C TRP A 421 9.94 -4.80 -10.58
N TYR A 422 8.98 -5.34 -11.30
CA TYR A 422 8.19 -4.62 -12.28
C TYR A 422 6.77 -4.43 -11.74
N GLU A 423 6.33 -3.18 -11.68
CA GLU A 423 4.92 -2.84 -11.61
C GLU A 423 4.46 -2.53 -13.03
N MET A 424 3.45 -3.23 -13.49
CA MET A 424 2.69 -2.92 -14.69
C MET A 424 1.36 -2.34 -14.24
N SER A 425 1.05 -1.12 -14.65
CA SER A 425 -0.21 -0.46 -14.30
C SER A 425 -0.94 0.01 -15.53
N VAL A 426 -2.28 -0.10 -15.50
CA VAL A 426 -3.15 0.43 -16.53
C VAL A 426 -4.26 1.25 -15.87
N LEU A 427 -4.26 2.55 -16.16
CA LEU A 427 -5.36 3.46 -15.85
C LEU A 427 -6.35 3.48 -17.01
N TYR A 428 -7.65 3.42 -16.72
CA TYR A 428 -8.73 3.45 -17.71
C TYR A 428 -10.02 4.04 -17.10
N THR A 429 -11.02 4.35 -17.93
CA THR A 429 -12.19 5.12 -17.47
C THR A 429 -13.48 4.31 -17.38
N VAL A 430 -13.62 3.23 -18.12
CA VAL A 430 -14.90 2.53 -18.29
C VAL A 430 -14.85 1.14 -17.70
N GLU A 431 -15.83 0.78 -16.88
CA GLU A 431 -15.86 -0.52 -16.17
C GLU A 431 -15.78 -1.74 -17.09
N ARG A 432 -16.54 -1.71 -18.20
CA ARG A 432 -16.51 -2.80 -19.18
C ARG A 432 -15.14 -3.05 -19.83
N ASP A 433 -14.22 -2.08 -19.73
CA ASP A 433 -12.88 -2.18 -20.30
C ASP A 433 -11.94 -3.02 -19.40
N GLU A 434 -12.39 -3.38 -18.19
CA GLU A 434 -11.61 -4.16 -17.21
C GLU A 434 -11.18 -5.53 -17.74
N GLU A 435 -12.04 -6.19 -18.53
CA GLU A 435 -11.69 -7.48 -19.14
C GLU A 435 -10.55 -7.36 -20.18
N TYR A 436 -10.53 -6.28 -20.97
CA TYR A 436 -9.45 -6.02 -21.94
C TYR A 436 -8.14 -5.70 -21.23
N VAL A 437 -8.19 -4.91 -20.14
CA VAL A 437 -7.02 -4.59 -19.31
C VAL A 437 -6.47 -5.84 -18.64
N SER A 438 -7.34 -6.69 -18.10
CA SER A 438 -6.95 -7.96 -17.48
C SER A 438 -6.32 -8.90 -18.50
N ALA A 439 -6.93 -9.04 -19.67
CA ALA A 439 -6.40 -9.87 -20.77
C ALA A 439 -5.04 -9.35 -21.26
N PHE A 440 -4.86 -8.02 -21.32
CA PHE A 440 -3.58 -7.41 -21.66
C PHE A 440 -2.48 -7.78 -20.67
N LEU A 441 -2.71 -7.56 -19.38
CA LEU A 441 -1.72 -7.84 -18.32
C LEU A 441 -1.37 -9.33 -18.26
N GLN A 442 -2.37 -10.20 -18.42
CA GLN A 442 -2.15 -11.64 -18.49
C GLN A 442 -1.35 -12.03 -19.73
N ALA A 443 -1.67 -11.49 -20.91
CA ALA A 443 -0.93 -11.78 -22.15
C ALA A 443 0.53 -11.33 -22.06
N VAL A 444 0.81 -10.17 -21.40
CA VAL A 444 2.18 -9.74 -21.14
C VAL A 444 2.89 -10.74 -20.25
N ASP A 445 2.29 -11.16 -19.14
CA ASP A 445 2.88 -12.11 -18.19
C ASP A 445 3.21 -13.46 -18.87
N GLU A 446 2.27 -14.01 -19.63
CA GLU A 446 2.43 -15.28 -20.33
C GLU A 446 3.54 -15.21 -21.40
N GLU A 447 3.54 -14.17 -22.25
CA GLU A 447 4.52 -14.05 -23.32
C GLU A 447 5.92 -13.75 -22.76
N VAL A 448 6.03 -12.91 -21.72
CA VAL A 448 7.30 -12.64 -21.02
C VAL A 448 7.87 -13.95 -20.45
N LYS A 449 7.09 -14.72 -19.71
CA LYS A 449 7.54 -16.00 -19.13
C LYS A 449 8.02 -16.97 -20.20
N LYS A 450 7.29 -17.06 -21.31
CA LYS A 450 7.67 -17.90 -22.45
C LYS A 450 8.97 -17.45 -23.09
N MET A 451 9.16 -16.15 -23.33
CA MET A 451 10.39 -15.61 -23.93
C MET A 451 11.60 -15.77 -23.02
N LEU A 452 11.46 -15.47 -21.72
CA LEU A 452 12.53 -15.67 -20.74
C LEU A 452 12.95 -17.13 -20.64
N ALA A 453 11.97 -18.05 -20.62
CA ALA A 453 12.25 -19.49 -20.59
C ALA A 453 12.95 -19.96 -21.87
N ALA A 454 12.59 -19.45 -23.06
CA ALA A 454 13.22 -19.77 -24.32
C ALA A 454 14.71 -19.34 -24.38
N GLU A 455 15.06 -18.28 -23.68
CA GLU A 455 16.44 -17.80 -23.56
C GLU A 455 17.17 -18.35 -22.32
N GLY A 456 16.54 -19.22 -21.52
CA GLY A 456 17.12 -19.81 -20.32
C GLY A 456 17.33 -18.82 -19.17
N ILE A 457 16.65 -17.68 -19.20
CA ILE A 457 16.74 -16.65 -18.17
C ILE A 457 15.88 -17.06 -16.97
N LYS A 458 16.53 -17.21 -15.81
CA LYS A 458 15.85 -17.58 -14.55
C LYS A 458 15.15 -16.37 -13.94
N GLN A 459 14.03 -16.65 -13.26
CA GLN A 459 13.27 -15.67 -12.51
C GLN A 459 13.25 -16.02 -11.02
N PRO A 460 13.37 -15.04 -10.10
CA PRO A 460 13.06 -15.25 -8.70
C PRO A 460 11.55 -15.45 -8.53
N LYS A 461 11.15 -16.13 -7.47
CA LYS A 461 9.71 -16.34 -7.19
C LYS A 461 9.05 -15.15 -6.49
N TYR A 462 9.84 -14.28 -5.89
CA TYR A 462 9.33 -13.17 -5.10
C TYR A 462 8.53 -12.19 -5.97
N LEU A 463 7.33 -11.85 -5.51
CA LEU A 463 6.47 -10.81 -6.05
C LEU A 463 6.15 -9.80 -4.95
N TYR A 464 6.22 -8.51 -5.25
CA TYR A 464 5.96 -7.46 -4.26
C TYR A 464 4.45 -7.34 -4.00
N LEU A 465 4.05 -7.61 -2.75
CA LEU A 465 2.64 -7.73 -2.35
C LEU A 465 1.81 -6.46 -2.63
N ASN A 466 2.39 -5.28 -2.41
CA ASN A 466 1.62 -4.03 -2.50
C ASN A 466 1.23 -3.64 -3.94
N ASP A 467 1.93 -4.18 -4.93
CA ASP A 467 1.66 -3.90 -6.35
C ASP A 467 1.08 -5.13 -7.08
N ALA A 468 0.89 -6.24 -6.36
CA ALA A 468 0.39 -7.49 -6.96
C ALA A 468 -1.09 -7.40 -7.33
N ASP A 469 -1.44 -8.10 -8.43
CA ASP A 469 -2.84 -8.28 -8.84
C ASP A 469 -3.51 -9.42 -8.06
N LYS A 470 -4.84 -9.40 -8.08
CA LYS A 470 -5.65 -10.48 -7.52
C LYS A 470 -5.30 -11.83 -8.17
N GLY A 471 -4.99 -12.81 -7.32
CA GLY A 471 -4.66 -14.17 -7.77
C GLY A 471 -3.20 -14.39 -8.13
N GLN A 472 -2.33 -13.38 -8.12
CA GLN A 472 -0.90 -13.61 -8.25
C GLN A 472 -0.35 -14.37 -7.04
N PRO A 473 0.56 -15.37 -7.24
CA PRO A 473 1.01 -16.27 -6.18
C PRO A 473 2.10 -15.66 -5.29
N VAL A 474 1.82 -14.49 -4.67
CA VAL A 474 2.79 -13.70 -3.89
C VAL A 474 3.46 -14.55 -2.80
N PHE A 475 2.68 -15.26 -2.01
CA PHE A 475 3.21 -16.04 -0.88
C PHE A 475 3.99 -17.31 -1.30
N GLU A 476 3.90 -17.74 -2.57
CA GLU A 476 4.77 -18.78 -3.10
C GLU A 476 6.23 -18.31 -3.28
N GLY A 477 6.43 -16.99 -3.30
CA GLY A 477 7.74 -16.34 -3.34
C GLY A 477 8.42 -16.19 -1.98
N TYR A 478 7.70 -16.45 -0.89
CA TYR A 478 8.26 -16.41 0.47
C TYR A 478 8.86 -17.78 0.83
N PRO A 479 9.82 -17.87 1.75
CA PRO A 479 10.31 -19.15 2.26
C PRO A 479 9.16 -20.01 2.77
N ALA A 480 9.15 -21.30 2.39
CA ALA A 480 8.03 -22.20 2.70
C ALA A 480 7.77 -22.36 4.22
N GLU A 481 8.80 -22.31 5.04
CA GLU A 481 8.69 -22.29 6.50
C GLU A 481 8.02 -21.02 7.00
N ASN A 482 8.31 -19.86 6.41
CA ASN A 482 7.68 -18.59 6.77
C ASN A 482 6.19 -18.58 6.38
N VAL A 483 5.83 -19.14 5.26
CA VAL A 483 4.41 -19.32 4.87
C VAL A 483 3.67 -20.24 5.85
N ARG A 484 4.31 -21.35 6.29
CA ARG A 484 3.72 -22.21 7.33
C ARG A 484 3.55 -21.48 8.65
N LYS A 485 4.56 -20.70 9.06
CA LYS A 485 4.53 -19.88 10.29
C LYS A 485 3.42 -18.82 10.21
N LEU A 486 3.27 -18.11 9.07
CA LEU A 486 2.18 -17.15 8.85
C LEU A 486 0.80 -17.81 9.02
N LYS A 487 0.60 -19.01 8.46
CA LYS A 487 -0.66 -19.77 8.61
C LYS A 487 -0.92 -20.18 10.08
N GLN A 488 0.11 -20.57 10.81
CA GLN A 488 0.00 -20.90 12.25
C GLN A 488 -0.35 -19.68 13.08
N ILE A 489 0.30 -18.53 12.82
CA ILE A 489 0.02 -17.26 13.51
C ILE A 489 -1.40 -16.80 13.19
N ARG A 490 -1.83 -16.86 11.92
CA ARG A 490 -3.20 -16.54 11.55
C ARG A 490 -4.20 -17.41 12.33
N HIS A 491 -4.01 -18.73 12.35
CA HIS A 491 -4.88 -19.63 13.08
C HIS A 491 -4.88 -19.38 14.60
N LYS A 492 -3.75 -18.94 15.18
CA LYS A 492 -3.65 -18.57 16.61
C LYS A 492 -4.52 -17.36 16.93
N TYR A 493 -4.51 -16.32 16.08
CA TYR A 493 -5.22 -15.06 16.34
C TYR A 493 -6.60 -14.98 15.68
N ASP A 494 -6.87 -15.82 14.68
CA ASP A 494 -8.16 -15.96 14.01
C ASP A 494 -8.42 -17.42 13.64
N PRO A 495 -8.86 -18.25 14.61
CA PRO A 495 -9.04 -19.70 14.42
C PRO A 495 -10.23 -20.07 13.54
N GLU A 496 -11.13 -19.12 13.24
CA GLU A 496 -12.36 -19.35 12.47
C GLU A 496 -12.22 -19.05 10.98
N MET A 497 -11.06 -18.57 10.53
CA MET A 497 -10.78 -18.26 9.10
C MET A 497 -9.92 -19.32 8.43
#